data_69f30575a73d578d949b1e6ded760f7b
#
_entry.id   69f30575a73d578d949b1e6ded760f7b
#
_cell.length_a   1.000
_cell.length_b   1.000
_cell.length_c   1.000
_cell.angle_alpha   90.00
_cell.angle_beta   90.00
_cell.angle_gamma   90.00
#
_symmetry.space_group_name_H-M   'P 1'
#
loop_
_entity.id
_entity.type
_entity.pdbx_description
1 polymer ?
#
loop_
_entity_poly.entity_id
_entity_poly.type
_entity_poly.pdbx_seq_one_letter_code
_entity_poly.pdbx_strand_id
1 'polypeptide(L)'
;ITETRESLRALIGAGASDMPEIKPVALPRVQTGIPATLSYELLARRPDLQAMRWYVQASLDQVDSARALFYPSFDIKAFFGLDAIHLDTLFKKTSRQFNFIPGLKLPLFDGGRLNANLEGTRAASNMMIERYNQSVLNAVRDVAVNGTRLQTLNDEREMQAERVEATRFTQRAA
;
A
#
# COMPACT_ATOMS: atom_id res chain seq x y z
N ILE A 1 30.33 7.02 11.95
CA ILE A 1 30.03 8.33 11.36
C ILE A 1 30.38 8.35 9.86
N THR A 2 31.59 7.88 9.44
CA THR A 2 31.99 7.82 8.04
C THR A 2 31.12 6.87 7.21
N GLU A 3 30.85 5.69 7.70
CA GLU A 3 30.02 4.68 7.04
C GLU A 3 28.57 5.18 6.80
N THR A 4 27.99 5.80 7.83
CA THR A 4 26.64 6.37 7.74
C THR A 4 26.57 7.53 6.73
N ARG A 5 27.64 8.31 6.64
CA ARG A 5 27.76 9.42 5.69
C ARG A 5 27.84 8.90 4.25
N GLU A 6 28.62 7.83 4.02
CA GLU A 6 28.70 7.18 2.70
C GLU A 6 27.38 6.52 2.30
N SER A 7 26.66 5.90 3.24
CA SER A 7 25.32 5.35 3.00
C SER A 7 24.33 6.45 2.63
N LEU A 8 24.38 7.59 3.31
CA LEU A 8 23.53 8.75 3.00
C LEU A 8 23.86 9.32 1.61
N ARG A 9 25.15 9.41 1.27
CA ARG A 9 25.61 9.86 -0.04
C ARG A 9 25.08 8.97 -1.17
N ALA A 10 25.14 7.66 -0.96
CA ALA A 10 24.60 6.68 -1.92
C ALA A 10 23.08 6.81 -2.09
N LEU A 11 22.34 7.05 -1.02
CA LEU A 11 20.88 7.24 -1.07
C LEU A 11 20.46 8.53 -1.80
N ILE A 12 21.25 9.60 -1.67
CA ILE A 12 20.97 10.91 -2.32
C ILE A 12 21.46 10.92 -3.77
N GLY A 13 22.34 9.96 -4.14
CA GLY A 13 22.98 9.94 -5.47
C GLY A 13 23.98 11.10 -5.68
N ALA A 14 24.51 11.68 -4.60
CA ALA A 14 25.42 12.80 -4.64
C ALA A 14 26.85 12.39 -4.97
N GLY A 15 27.57 13.20 -5.75
CA GLY A 15 28.99 13.07 -5.98
C GLY A 15 29.80 13.31 -4.70
N ALA A 16 31.10 13.00 -4.74
CA ALA A 16 31.98 13.14 -3.56
C ALA A 16 32.08 14.59 -3.05
N SER A 17 31.89 15.57 -3.94
CA SER A 17 31.95 17.02 -3.66
C SER A 17 30.61 17.66 -3.30
N ASP A 18 29.49 16.96 -3.52
CA ASP A 18 28.15 17.56 -3.46
C ASP A 18 27.40 17.27 -2.15
N MET A 19 28.09 16.66 -1.17
CA MET A 19 27.49 16.41 0.15
C MET A 19 27.43 17.70 0.96
N PRO A 20 26.23 18.09 1.44
CA PRO A 20 26.11 19.21 2.35
C PRO A 20 26.87 18.94 3.65
N GLU A 21 27.43 20.00 4.23
CA GLU A 21 28.10 19.92 5.53
C GLU A 21 27.07 19.55 6.61
N ILE A 22 27.16 18.33 7.15
CA ILE A 22 26.28 17.87 8.24
C ILE A 22 26.86 18.38 9.55
N LYS A 23 26.25 19.43 10.10
CA LYS A 23 26.61 19.94 11.43
C LYS A 23 26.02 19.02 12.51
N PRO A 24 26.80 18.66 13.54
CA PRO A 24 26.27 17.93 14.66
C PRO A 24 25.21 18.75 15.40
N VAL A 25 24.01 18.21 15.48
CA VAL A 25 22.89 18.80 16.22
C VAL A 25 22.65 17.95 17.47
N ALA A 26 22.41 18.58 18.60
CA ALA A 26 22.03 17.86 19.81
C ALA A 26 20.75 17.04 19.54
N LEU A 27 20.77 15.76 19.88
CA LEU A 27 19.61 14.90 19.74
C LEU A 27 18.45 15.44 20.58
N PRO A 28 17.23 15.53 20.01
CA PRO A 28 16.07 15.97 20.77
C PRO A 28 15.84 15.01 21.95
N ARG A 29 15.56 15.55 23.12
CA ARG A 29 15.14 14.75 24.28
C ARG A 29 13.71 14.30 24.02
N VAL A 30 13.53 13.11 23.49
CA VAL A 30 12.21 12.51 23.33
C VAL A 30 11.80 11.95 24.69
N GLN A 31 10.76 12.51 25.29
CA GLN A 31 10.10 11.89 26.43
C GLN A 31 9.25 10.72 25.86
N THR A 32 9.83 9.54 25.87
CA THR A 32 9.16 8.32 25.40
C THR A 32 8.31 7.75 26.54
N GLY A 33 7.12 8.28 26.72
CA GLY A 33 6.09 7.52 27.42
C GLY A 33 5.56 6.44 26.47
N ILE A 34 5.94 5.19 26.70
CA ILE A 34 5.26 4.08 26.05
C ILE A 34 3.87 3.99 26.68
N PRO A 35 2.76 4.09 25.90
CA PRO A 35 1.45 3.83 26.47
C PRO A 35 1.45 2.43 27.09
N ALA A 36 1.07 2.31 28.35
CA ALA A 36 1.03 1.04 29.07
C ALA A 36 0.09 0.00 28.42
N THR A 37 -0.80 0.46 27.55
CA THR A 37 -1.71 -0.37 26.74
C THR A 37 -1.52 -0.03 25.27
N LEU A 38 -0.87 -0.95 24.54
CA LEU A 38 -0.85 -0.93 23.07
C LEU A 38 -2.26 -1.28 22.60
N SER A 39 -3.10 -0.26 22.41
CA SER A 39 -4.50 -0.40 22.03
C SER A 39 -4.63 -0.94 20.60
N TYR A 40 -5.63 -1.78 20.36
CA TYR A 40 -6.08 -2.18 19.02
C TYR A 40 -6.34 -0.99 18.07
N GLU A 41 -6.65 0.17 18.64
CA GLU A 41 -6.84 1.41 17.88
C GLU A 41 -5.60 1.83 17.11
N LEU A 42 -4.39 1.58 17.61
CA LEU A 42 -3.15 1.89 16.90
C LEU A 42 -2.97 1.01 15.66
N LEU A 43 -3.36 -0.28 15.75
CA LEU A 43 -3.34 -1.18 14.60
C LEU A 43 -4.38 -0.77 13.55
N ALA A 44 -5.57 -0.38 14.00
CA ALA A 44 -6.64 0.08 13.10
C ALA A 44 -6.29 1.36 12.32
N ARG A 45 -5.40 2.19 12.86
CA ARG A 45 -4.94 3.45 12.22
C ARG A 45 -3.78 3.26 11.26
N ARG A 46 -3.19 2.07 11.17
CA ARG A 46 -2.07 1.80 10.25
C ARG A 46 -2.52 1.89 8.80
N PRO A 47 -1.90 2.75 7.96
CA PRO A 47 -2.31 2.92 6.57
C PRO A 47 -2.11 1.66 5.71
N ASP A 48 -1.09 0.86 6.03
CA ASP A 48 -0.81 -0.41 5.35
C ASP A 48 -1.92 -1.45 5.57
N LEU A 49 -2.45 -1.57 6.80
CA LEU A 49 -3.57 -2.44 7.10
C LEU A 49 -4.88 -1.95 6.48
N GLN A 50 -5.10 -0.64 6.45
CA GLN A 50 -6.24 -0.05 5.75
C GLN A 50 -6.18 -0.33 4.25
N ALA A 51 -5.01 -0.16 3.61
CA ALA A 51 -4.83 -0.49 2.21
C ALA A 51 -5.12 -1.98 1.94
N MET A 52 -4.59 -2.89 2.75
CA MET A 52 -4.87 -4.33 2.62
C MET A 52 -6.36 -4.66 2.78
N ARG A 53 -7.08 -3.97 3.67
CA ARG A 53 -8.53 -4.11 3.80
C ARG A 53 -9.27 -3.72 2.51
N TRP A 54 -8.86 -2.63 1.86
CA TRP A 54 -9.43 -2.22 0.58
C TRP A 54 -9.12 -3.21 -0.55
N TYR A 55 -7.93 -3.85 -0.53
CA TYR A 55 -7.63 -4.91 -1.49
C TYR A 55 -8.52 -6.15 -1.29
N VAL A 56 -8.82 -6.51 -0.03
CA VAL A 56 -9.80 -7.57 0.25
C VAL A 56 -11.17 -7.19 -0.31
N GLN A 57 -11.65 -5.97 -0.05
CA GLN A 57 -12.93 -5.50 -0.59
C GLN A 57 -12.95 -5.56 -2.12
N ALA A 58 -11.92 -5.04 -2.78
CA ALA A 58 -11.80 -5.09 -4.23
C ALA A 58 -11.81 -6.53 -4.78
N SER A 59 -11.22 -7.49 -4.05
CA SER A 59 -11.24 -8.90 -4.45
C SER A 59 -12.63 -9.53 -4.33
N LEU A 60 -13.43 -9.11 -3.34
CA LEU A 60 -14.83 -9.51 -3.20
C LEU A 60 -15.69 -8.93 -4.33
N ASP A 61 -15.48 -7.67 -4.69
CA ASP A 61 -16.16 -7.01 -5.81
C ASP A 61 -15.84 -7.71 -7.15
N GLN A 62 -14.62 -8.25 -7.31
CA GLN A 62 -14.26 -9.09 -8.45
C GLN A 62 -15.04 -10.41 -8.48
N VAL A 63 -15.29 -11.03 -7.32
CA VAL A 63 -16.15 -12.23 -7.24
C VAL A 63 -17.56 -11.91 -7.67
N ASP A 64 -18.11 -10.77 -7.25
CA ASP A 64 -19.45 -10.35 -7.64
C ASP A 64 -19.52 -10.00 -9.13
N SER A 65 -18.46 -9.40 -9.68
CA SER A 65 -18.32 -9.18 -11.12
C SER A 65 -18.29 -10.51 -11.91
N ALA A 66 -17.58 -11.52 -11.39
CA ALA A 66 -17.55 -12.85 -12.01
C ALA A 66 -18.92 -13.54 -11.94
N ARG A 67 -19.68 -13.34 -10.86
CA ARG A 67 -21.09 -13.80 -10.78
C ARG A 67 -22.00 -13.08 -11.77
N ALA A 68 -21.80 -11.79 -11.97
CA ALA A 68 -22.59 -11.00 -12.90
C ALA A 68 -22.50 -11.51 -14.36
N LEU A 69 -21.39 -12.17 -14.72
CA LEU A 69 -21.24 -12.75 -16.06
C LEU A 69 -22.20 -13.90 -16.39
N PHE A 70 -22.89 -14.47 -15.40
CA PHE A 70 -23.92 -15.50 -15.60
C PHE A 70 -25.27 -14.89 -16.03
N TYR A 71 -25.47 -13.59 -15.82
CA TYR A 71 -26.70 -12.90 -16.16
C TYR A 71 -26.66 -12.31 -17.58
N PRO A 72 -27.82 -12.04 -18.17
CA PRO A 72 -27.89 -11.34 -19.44
C PRO A 72 -27.23 -9.97 -19.34
N SER A 73 -26.38 -9.63 -20.29
CA SER A 73 -25.83 -8.29 -20.43
C SER A 73 -26.46 -7.55 -21.60
N PHE A 74 -26.82 -6.31 -21.37
CA PHE A 74 -27.33 -5.39 -22.38
C PHE A 74 -26.24 -4.39 -22.71
N ASP A 75 -25.93 -4.24 -23.99
CA ASP A 75 -25.05 -3.20 -24.47
C ASP A 75 -25.76 -2.33 -25.51
N ILE A 76 -25.48 -1.05 -25.49
CA ILE A 76 -25.99 -0.09 -26.46
C ILE A 76 -24.77 0.60 -27.08
N LYS A 77 -24.61 0.40 -28.40
CA LYS A 77 -23.60 1.12 -29.16
C LYS A 77 -24.28 2.19 -29.98
N ALA A 78 -23.90 3.43 -29.76
CA ALA A 78 -24.36 4.57 -30.57
C ALA A 78 -23.15 5.23 -31.21
N PHE A 79 -23.22 5.44 -32.50
CA PHE A 79 -22.21 6.14 -33.27
C PHE A 79 -22.86 7.30 -34.02
N PHE A 80 -22.28 8.47 -33.89
CA PHE A 80 -22.60 9.63 -34.69
C PHE A 80 -21.34 10.14 -35.35
N GLY A 81 -21.37 10.29 -36.65
CA GLY A 81 -20.20 10.73 -37.41
C GLY A 81 -20.56 11.37 -38.75
N LEU A 82 -19.53 11.81 -39.43
CA LEU A 82 -19.60 12.31 -40.81
C LEU A 82 -18.73 11.37 -41.66
N ASP A 83 -19.27 10.89 -42.74
CA ASP A 83 -18.58 10.07 -43.72
C ASP A 83 -18.70 10.69 -45.11
N ALA A 84 -17.58 11.01 -45.74
CA ALA A 84 -17.54 11.60 -47.06
C ALA A 84 -16.27 11.22 -47.79
N ILE A 85 -16.41 10.90 -49.10
CA ILE A 85 -15.29 10.59 -49.98
C ILE A 85 -14.54 11.87 -50.38
N HIS A 86 -15.24 13.02 -50.41
CA HIS A 86 -14.68 14.31 -50.77
C HIS A 86 -14.90 15.33 -49.65
N LEU A 87 -13.90 16.17 -49.36
CA LEU A 87 -13.93 17.15 -48.30
C LEU A 87 -15.05 18.21 -48.46
N ASP A 88 -15.40 18.56 -49.69
CA ASP A 88 -16.50 19.50 -50.01
C ASP A 88 -17.89 18.98 -49.67
N THR A 89 -18.02 17.65 -49.52
CA THR A 89 -19.30 16.98 -49.14
C THR A 89 -19.39 16.64 -47.67
N LEU A 90 -18.33 16.76 -46.92
CA LEU A 90 -18.23 16.31 -45.50
C LEU A 90 -19.33 16.92 -44.63
N PHE A 91 -19.67 18.18 -44.80
CA PHE A 91 -20.68 18.88 -43.99
C PHE A 91 -22.11 18.82 -44.56
N LYS A 92 -22.32 18.13 -45.67
CA LYS A 92 -23.65 17.93 -46.22
C LYS A 92 -24.48 16.96 -45.38
N LYS A 93 -25.81 17.11 -45.42
CA LYS A 93 -26.72 16.23 -44.68
C LYS A 93 -26.55 14.75 -45.06
N THR A 94 -26.17 14.46 -46.29
CA THR A 94 -25.91 13.12 -46.82
C THR A 94 -24.70 12.43 -46.20
N SER A 95 -23.79 13.18 -45.61
CA SER A 95 -22.58 12.65 -44.95
C SER A 95 -22.76 12.32 -43.47
N ARG A 96 -23.94 12.64 -42.93
CA ARG A 96 -24.25 12.35 -41.52
C ARG A 96 -24.63 10.89 -41.35
N GLN A 97 -23.89 10.21 -40.50
CA GLN A 97 -24.20 8.84 -40.10
C GLN A 97 -24.62 8.80 -38.65
N PHE A 98 -25.73 8.16 -38.40
CA PHE A 98 -26.19 7.79 -37.06
C PHE A 98 -26.48 6.30 -37.06
N ASN A 99 -25.82 5.60 -36.15
CA ASN A 99 -26.01 4.18 -35.98
C ASN A 99 -26.32 3.90 -34.50
N PHE A 100 -27.38 3.14 -34.25
CA PHE A 100 -27.81 2.72 -32.93
C PHE A 100 -28.01 1.22 -32.92
N ILE A 101 -27.18 0.50 -32.17
CA ILE A 101 -27.16 -0.95 -32.13
C ILE A 101 -27.37 -1.41 -30.69
N PRO A 102 -28.58 -1.77 -30.29
CA PRO A 102 -28.80 -2.47 -29.04
C PRO A 102 -28.32 -3.91 -29.15
N GLY A 103 -27.59 -4.40 -28.17
CA GLY A 103 -27.12 -5.76 -28.05
C GLY A 103 -27.61 -6.43 -26.77
N LEU A 104 -27.97 -7.70 -26.87
CA LEU A 104 -28.28 -8.59 -25.75
C LEU A 104 -27.37 -9.80 -25.86
N LYS A 105 -26.61 -10.07 -24.80
CA LYS A 105 -25.76 -11.25 -24.71
C LYS A 105 -26.19 -12.08 -23.50
N LEU A 106 -26.59 -13.32 -23.74
CA LEU A 106 -26.94 -14.30 -22.73
C LEU A 106 -26.11 -15.58 -22.92
N PRO A 107 -25.23 -15.95 -22.00
CA PRO A 107 -24.47 -17.18 -22.09
C PRO A 107 -25.38 -18.37 -21.69
N LEU A 108 -25.86 -19.13 -22.68
CA LEU A 108 -26.67 -20.33 -22.44
C LEU A 108 -25.81 -21.58 -22.21
N PHE A 109 -24.68 -21.66 -22.89
CA PHE A 109 -23.71 -22.76 -22.78
C PHE A 109 -22.31 -22.23 -23.02
N ASP A 110 -21.40 -22.52 -22.10
CA ASP A 110 -20.01 -22.03 -22.15
C ASP A 110 -18.94 -23.09 -21.82
N GLY A 111 -19.36 -24.38 -21.73
CA GLY A 111 -18.46 -25.50 -21.42
C GLY A 111 -17.84 -25.42 -20.00
N GLY A 112 -18.47 -24.72 -19.06
CA GLY A 112 -17.98 -24.59 -17.69
C GLY A 112 -16.98 -23.46 -17.47
N ARG A 113 -16.69 -22.64 -18.49
CA ARG A 113 -15.72 -21.53 -18.43
C ARG A 113 -16.11 -20.49 -17.36
N LEU A 114 -17.39 -20.14 -17.24
CA LEU A 114 -17.86 -19.18 -16.24
C LEU A 114 -17.71 -19.72 -14.82
N ASN A 115 -18.00 -20.99 -14.59
CA ASN A 115 -17.80 -21.66 -13.30
C ASN A 115 -16.31 -21.68 -12.92
N ALA A 116 -15.44 -22.10 -13.82
CA ALA A 116 -14.00 -22.11 -13.58
C ALA A 116 -13.45 -20.69 -13.28
N ASN A 117 -13.94 -19.66 -14.00
CA ASN A 117 -13.60 -18.27 -13.74
C ASN A 117 -14.05 -17.82 -12.35
N LEU A 118 -15.29 -18.14 -11.96
CA LEU A 118 -15.82 -17.80 -10.62
C LEU A 118 -15.02 -18.48 -9.51
N GLU A 119 -14.72 -19.77 -9.66
CA GLU A 119 -13.91 -20.51 -8.68
C GLU A 119 -12.49 -19.96 -8.57
N GLY A 120 -11.85 -19.64 -9.70
CA GLY A 120 -10.54 -18.99 -9.72
C GLY A 120 -10.54 -17.63 -9.02
N THR A 121 -11.60 -16.83 -9.26
CA THR A 121 -11.75 -15.52 -8.61
C THR A 121 -11.99 -15.66 -7.11
N ARG A 122 -12.78 -16.66 -6.67
CA ARG A 122 -12.99 -16.96 -5.25
C ARG A 122 -11.69 -17.39 -4.57
N ALA A 123 -10.90 -18.24 -5.21
CA ALA A 123 -9.62 -18.66 -4.69
C ALA A 123 -8.65 -17.47 -4.54
N ALA A 124 -8.62 -16.56 -5.52
CA ALA A 124 -7.85 -15.33 -5.44
C ALA A 124 -8.29 -14.41 -4.30
N SER A 125 -9.60 -14.30 -4.07
CA SER A 125 -10.16 -13.53 -2.94
C SER A 125 -9.77 -14.15 -1.59
N ASN A 126 -9.85 -15.47 -1.43
CA ASN A 126 -9.42 -16.16 -0.23
C ASN A 126 -7.92 -15.93 0.05
N MET A 127 -7.08 -15.99 -0.99
CA MET A 127 -5.65 -15.66 -0.86
C MET A 127 -5.43 -14.22 -0.38
N MET A 128 -6.25 -13.27 -0.82
CA MET A 128 -6.15 -11.87 -0.39
C MET A 128 -6.55 -11.71 1.09
N ILE A 129 -7.55 -12.43 1.55
CA ILE A 129 -7.96 -12.48 2.97
C ILE A 129 -6.81 -13.02 3.83
N GLU A 130 -6.17 -14.12 3.41
CA GLU A 130 -5.03 -14.68 4.16
C GLU A 130 -3.82 -13.73 4.19
N ARG A 131 -3.56 -13.00 3.12
CA ARG A 131 -2.54 -11.95 3.11
C ARG A 131 -2.85 -10.82 4.09
N TYR A 132 -4.10 -10.42 4.19
CA TYR A 132 -4.54 -9.44 5.19
C TYR A 132 -4.31 -9.96 6.61
N ASN A 133 -4.73 -11.19 6.90
CA ASN A 133 -4.52 -11.84 8.20
C ASN A 133 -3.04 -11.89 8.57
N GLN A 134 -2.17 -12.27 7.62
CA GLN A 134 -0.73 -12.29 7.83
C GLN A 134 -0.17 -10.87 8.10
N SER A 135 -0.67 -9.86 7.42
CA SER A 135 -0.26 -8.47 7.64
C SER A 135 -0.64 -7.98 9.04
N VAL A 136 -1.82 -8.36 9.54
CA VAL A 136 -2.25 -8.07 10.92
C VAL A 136 -1.33 -8.74 11.93
N LEU A 137 -1.01 -10.02 11.75
CA LEU A 137 -0.08 -10.74 12.63
C LEU A 137 1.31 -10.12 12.64
N ASN A 138 1.81 -9.72 11.48
CA ASN A 138 3.09 -9.03 11.36
C ASN A 138 3.06 -7.67 12.09
N ALA A 139 1.99 -6.92 11.95
CA ALA A 139 1.82 -5.64 12.62
C ALA A 139 1.81 -5.78 14.16
N VAL A 140 1.13 -6.78 14.68
CA VAL A 140 1.12 -7.11 16.13
C VAL A 140 2.53 -7.47 16.60
N ARG A 141 3.22 -8.34 15.86
CA ARG A 141 4.61 -8.72 16.17
C ARG A 141 5.54 -7.51 16.18
N ASP A 142 5.45 -6.65 15.17
CA ASP A 142 6.31 -5.48 15.04
C ASP A 142 6.11 -4.50 16.21
N VAL A 143 4.88 -4.32 16.66
CA VAL A 143 4.56 -3.51 17.84
C VAL A 143 5.17 -4.12 19.10
N ALA A 144 5.01 -5.43 19.30
CA ALA A 144 5.55 -6.13 20.46
C ALA A 144 7.09 -6.06 20.49
N VAL A 145 7.74 -6.38 19.37
CA VAL A 145 9.21 -6.36 19.26
C VAL A 145 9.78 -4.96 19.48
N ASN A 146 9.19 -3.95 18.84
CA ASN A 146 9.66 -2.57 18.99
C ASN A 146 9.37 -2.01 20.39
N GLY A 147 8.26 -2.39 21.02
CA GLY A 147 7.96 -2.05 22.40
C GLY A 147 9.01 -2.61 23.38
N THR A 148 9.32 -3.90 23.28
CA THR A 148 10.37 -4.54 24.10
C THR A 148 11.73 -3.89 23.86
N ARG A 149 12.08 -3.65 22.57
CA ARG A 149 13.34 -3.00 22.23
C ARG A 149 13.47 -1.61 22.82
N LEU A 150 12.39 -0.84 22.83
CA LEU A 150 12.38 0.50 23.42
C LEU A 150 12.58 0.45 24.94
N GLN A 151 11.97 -0.52 25.64
CA GLN A 151 12.21 -0.75 27.06
C GLN A 151 13.67 -1.08 27.32
N THR A 152 14.23 -2.04 26.63
CA THR A 152 15.65 -2.41 26.75
C THR A 152 16.59 -1.22 26.55
N LEU A 153 16.32 -0.39 25.54
CA LEU A 153 17.13 0.81 25.25
C LEU A 153 17.02 1.87 26.38
N ASN A 154 15.88 1.97 27.03
CA ASN A 154 15.75 2.86 28.20
C ASN A 154 16.55 2.34 29.39
N ASP A 155 16.47 1.03 29.69
CA ASP A 155 17.24 0.39 30.76
C ASP A 155 18.76 0.52 30.49
N GLU A 156 19.20 0.26 29.26
CA GLU A 156 20.60 0.46 28.86
C GLU A 156 21.07 1.90 29.03
N ARG A 157 20.22 2.86 28.72
CA ARG A 157 20.53 4.29 28.89
C ARG A 157 20.71 4.67 30.35
N GLU A 158 19.89 4.15 31.25
CA GLU A 158 20.03 4.36 32.69
C GLU A 158 21.32 3.75 33.21
N MET A 159 21.60 2.50 32.87
CA MET A 159 22.87 1.84 33.25
C MET A 159 24.11 2.59 32.73
N GLN A 160 24.04 3.12 31.49
CA GLN A 160 25.14 3.92 30.94
C GLN A 160 25.33 5.25 31.67
N ALA A 161 24.25 5.89 32.11
CA ALA A 161 24.32 7.12 32.91
C ALA A 161 25.02 6.86 34.26
N GLU A 162 24.67 5.78 34.95
CA GLU A 162 25.32 5.36 36.20
C GLU A 162 26.82 5.04 36.00
N ARG A 163 27.16 4.34 34.92
CA ARG A 163 28.58 4.05 34.59
C ARG A 163 29.38 5.32 34.35
N VAL A 164 28.82 6.31 33.67
CA VAL A 164 29.48 7.60 33.44
C VAL A 164 29.69 8.32 34.74
N GLU A 165 28.73 8.34 35.69
CA GLU A 165 28.88 8.95 37.01
C GLU A 165 29.95 8.24 37.84
N ALA A 166 29.93 6.91 37.90
CA ALA A 166 30.93 6.13 38.62
C ALA A 166 32.36 6.37 38.07
N THR A 167 32.49 6.44 36.74
CA THR A 167 33.81 6.72 36.12
C THR A 167 34.30 8.15 36.43
N ARG A 168 33.40 9.14 36.42
CA ARG A 168 33.73 10.52 36.79
C ARG A 168 34.11 10.64 38.26
N PHE A 169 33.47 9.85 39.12
CA PHE A 169 33.82 9.82 40.55
C PHE A 169 35.24 9.24 40.75
N THR A 170 35.54 8.11 40.14
CA THR A 170 36.90 7.49 40.21
C THR A 170 37.98 8.42 39.65
N GLN A 171 37.70 9.10 38.54
CA GLN A 171 38.66 10.05 37.95
C GLN A 171 38.95 11.27 38.85
N ARG A 172 37.96 11.69 39.66
CA ARG A 172 38.18 12.81 40.64
C ARG A 172 38.87 12.38 41.92
N ALA A 173 38.78 11.08 42.25
CA ALA A 173 39.36 10.51 43.45
C ALA A 173 40.84 10.04 43.28
N ALA A 174 41.28 9.93 42.02
CA ALA A 174 42.68 9.63 41.66
C ALA A 174 43.48 10.91 41.41
#